data_d3cfd4141fc54ea42344807737e7085c
#
_entry.id   d3cfd4141fc54ea42344807737e7085c
#
_cell.length_a   1.000
_cell.length_b   1.000
_cell.length_c   1.000
_cell.angle_alpha   90.00
_cell.angle_beta   90.00
_cell.angle_gamma   90.00
#
_symmetry.space_group_name_H-M   'P 1'
#
loop_
_entity.id
_entity.type
_entity.pdbx_description
1 polymer ?
#
loop_
_entity_poly.entity_id
_entity_poly.type
_entity_poly.pdbx_seq_one_letter_code
_entity_poly.pdbx_strand_id
1 'polypeptide(L)'
;MLKGILPAIPTCFTIDNKIDMEAQKKVIQFVIAAGAHGIVFPGLASEYNYLTSSERLDLIKLLVAEVDGRLPIVAGIGASSKDESILLGKEVMKNGIDHFMLMAPKEFERDIDKHKVFFQDVAAALPNGKIVLQNAPSPSGAGLNAEELIFISKHNEAIKYIKEETLPSGPTITALLNHDMPHLLGVFGGAGARFIIDELNRGSLGAFPAAEIIDLHVAIYKAHQRGEAKQARNLYRMSLPLLTAQMIYRMELTKYILKKRGIVDALHVRVPLPKLDTQAKLDLDLILQDLQEENILM
;
A
#
# COMPACT_ATOMS: atom_id res chain seq x y z
N MET A 1 7.95 -15.21 -2.49
CA MET A 1 6.75 -14.99 -1.67
C MET A 1 6.85 -13.60 -1.04
N LEU A 2 5.80 -12.76 -1.19
CA LEU A 2 5.77 -11.45 -0.55
C LEU A 2 5.65 -11.60 0.97
N LYS A 3 6.32 -10.73 1.73
CA LYS A 3 6.34 -10.78 3.20
C LYS A 3 6.91 -9.46 3.74
N GLY A 4 6.45 -9.02 4.90
CA GLY A 4 6.99 -7.85 5.59
C GLY A 4 6.29 -6.54 5.23
N ILE A 5 7.01 -5.45 5.20
CA ILE A 5 6.48 -4.11 4.98
C ILE A 5 6.71 -3.69 3.54
N LEU A 6 5.63 -3.47 2.79
CA LEU A 6 5.64 -3.06 1.40
C LEU A 6 4.91 -1.72 1.25
N PRO A 7 5.60 -0.59 1.38
CA PRO A 7 4.95 0.71 1.31
C PRO A 7 4.39 1.02 -0.07
N ALA A 8 3.21 1.63 -0.09
CA ALA A 8 2.70 2.34 -1.26
C ALA A 8 3.37 3.70 -1.32
N ILE A 9 4.30 3.89 -2.27
CA ILE A 9 5.03 5.14 -2.41
C ILE A 9 4.15 6.24 -3.02
N PRO A 10 4.26 7.50 -2.53
CA PRO A 10 3.55 8.63 -3.11
C PRO A 10 4.10 8.98 -4.48
N THR A 11 3.29 9.62 -5.32
CA THR A 11 3.76 10.26 -6.55
C THR A 11 4.25 11.67 -6.24
N CYS A 12 5.45 12.00 -6.67
CA CYS A 12 6.03 13.33 -6.52
C CYS A 12 5.61 14.23 -7.68
N PHE A 13 5.05 15.39 -7.36
CA PHE A 13 4.67 16.39 -8.37
C PHE A 13 5.41 17.70 -8.14
N THR A 14 5.84 18.35 -9.23
CA THR A 14 6.34 19.71 -9.23
C THR A 14 5.23 20.71 -8.89
N ILE A 15 5.61 21.97 -8.62
CA ILE A 15 4.62 23.05 -8.40
C ILE A 15 3.73 23.28 -9.63
N ASP A 16 4.24 22.99 -10.83
CA ASP A 16 3.50 23.08 -12.09
C ASP A 16 2.66 21.84 -12.39
N ASN A 17 2.43 20.99 -11.38
CA ASN A 17 1.60 19.80 -11.48
C ASN A 17 2.11 18.72 -12.46
N LYS A 18 3.42 18.68 -12.74
CA LYS A 18 4.07 17.64 -13.53
C LYS A 18 4.70 16.60 -12.62
N ILE A 19 4.99 15.42 -13.16
CA ILE A 19 5.77 14.41 -12.41
C ILE A 19 7.18 14.92 -12.15
N ASP A 20 7.62 14.85 -10.91
CA ASP A 20 8.99 15.11 -10.49
C ASP A 20 9.77 13.80 -10.41
N MET A 21 10.44 13.43 -11.50
CA MET A 21 11.17 12.17 -11.61
C MET A 21 12.35 12.09 -10.63
N GLU A 22 13.04 13.20 -10.36
CA GLU A 22 14.17 13.22 -9.43
C GLU A 22 13.71 13.07 -7.96
N ALA A 23 12.65 13.75 -7.57
CA ALA A 23 12.03 13.53 -6.27
C ALA A 23 11.49 12.10 -6.13
N GLN A 24 10.93 11.54 -7.22
CA GLN A 24 10.46 10.15 -7.21
C GLN A 24 11.59 9.16 -6.98
N LYS A 25 12.76 9.34 -7.61
CA LYS A 25 13.96 8.52 -7.35
C LYS A 25 14.37 8.59 -5.88
N LYS A 26 14.42 9.80 -5.29
CA LYS A 26 14.76 9.99 -3.88
C LYS A 26 13.83 9.21 -2.96
N VAL A 27 12.52 9.22 -3.22
CA VAL A 27 11.54 8.44 -2.44
C VAL A 27 11.78 6.94 -2.59
N ILE A 28 12.05 6.44 -3.79
CA ILE A 28 12.36 5.02 -4.02
C ILE A 28 13.62 4.61 -3.26
N GLN A 29 14.71 5.38 -3.37
CA GLN A 29 15.97 5.08 -2.67
C GLN A 29 15.81 5.18 -1.14
N PHE A 30 15.06 6.14 -0.64
CA PHE A 30 14.72 6.23 0.78
C PHE A 30 14.02 4.98 1.28
N VAL A 31 13.00 4.50 0.58
CA VAL A 31 12.24 3.30 0.95
C VAL A 31 13.13 2.05 0.95
N ILE A 32 14.03 1.93 -0.01
CA ILE A 32 15.02 0.84 -0.07
C ILE A 32 15.99 0.93 1.11
N ALA A 33 16.55 2.11 1.39
CA ALA A 33 17.49 2.33 2.49
C ALA A 33 16.85 2.08 3.87
N ALA A 34 15.57 2.41 4.02
CA ALA A 34 14.79 2.13 5.23
C ALA A 34 14.54 0.63 5.48
N GLY A 35 14.92 -0.23 4.55
CA GLY A 35 14.81 -1.68 4.68
C GLY A 35 13.41 -2.22 4.41
N ALA A 36 12.64 -1.58 3.54
CA ALA A 36 11.37 -2.12 3.05
C ALA A 36 11.56 -3.53 2.45
N HIS A 37 10.53 -4.34 2.50
CA HIS A 37 10.56 -5.72 2.01
C HIS A 37 9.99 -5.86 0.59
N GLY A 38 9.52 -4.78 0.02
CA GLY A 38 9.00 -4.64 -1.33
C GLY A 38 8.44 -3.24 -1.51
N ILE A 39 7.95 -2.91 -2.70
CA ILE A 39 7.36 -1.60 -3.02
C ILE A 39 6.04 -1.81 -3.76
N VAL A 40 5.03 -1.03 -3.39
CA VAL A 40 3.73 -0.95 -4.08
C VAL A 40 3.65 0.35 -4.86
N PHE A 41 3.34 0.27 -6.17
CA PHE A 41 3.08 1.45 -7.00
C PHE A 41 2.31 1.10 -8.27
N PRO A 42 1.32 1.94 -8.65
CA PRO A 42 0.68 2.90 -7.78
C PRO A 42 -0.32 2.25 -6.81
N GLY A 43 -0.58 2.94 -5.70
CA GLY A 43 -1.65 2.61 -4.76
C GLY A 43 -2.49 3.84 -4.45
N LEU A 44 -3.43 3.75 -3.51
CA LEU A 44 -4.21 4.91 -3.06
C LEU A 44 -3.31 6.06 -2.58
N ALA A 45 -2.23 5.74 -1.85
CA ALA A 45 -1.25 6.72 -1.40
C ALA A 45 -0.44 7.36 -2.54
N SER A 46 -0.47 6.77 -3.74
CA SER A 46 0.20 7.29 -4.93
C SER A 46 -0.69 8.21 -5.78
N GLU A 47 -1.91 8.50 -5.34
CA GLU A 47 -2.89 9.32 -6.08
C GLU A 47 -3.23 8.74 -7.47
N TYR A 48 -3.32 7.41 -7.57
CA TYR A 48 -3.38 6.70 -8.86
C TYR A 48 -4.54 7.14 -9.77
N ASN A 49 -5.68 7.57 -9.20
CA ASN A 49 -6.83 8.09 -9.97
C ASN A 49 -6.56 9.45 -10.63
N TYR A 50 -5.47 10.11 -10.24
CA TYR A 50 -5.04 11.41 -10.74
C TYR A 50 -3.79 11.31 -11.63
N LEU A 51 -3.41 10.09 -12.01
CA LEU A 51 -2.34 9.80 -12.95
C LEU A 51 -2.93 9.33 -14.28
N THR A 52 -2.41 9.85 -15.38
CA THR A 52 -2.68 9.27 -16.71
C THR A 52 -2.03 7.89 -16.81
N SER A 53 -2.50 7.05 -17.75
CA SER A 53 -1.90 5.74 -18.00
C SER A 53 -0.43 5.86 -18.43
N SER A 54 -0.06 6.89 -19.18
CA SER A 54 1.33 7.18 -19.56
C SER A 54 2.18 7.51 -18.32
N GLU A 55 1.73 8.42 -17.45
CA GLU A 55 2.44 8.77 -16.21
C GLU A 55 2.66 7.54 -15.33
N ARG A 56 1.64 6.66 -15.20
CA ARG A 56 1.79 5.41 -14.44
C ARG A 56 2.87 4.51 -15.02
N LEU A 57 2.89 4.32 -16.34
CA LEU A 57 3.86 3.45 -17.01
C LEU A 57 5.28 4.01 -16.93
N ASP A 58 5.46 5.32 -17.09
CA ASP A 58 6.77 5.96 -16.99
C ASP A 58 7.32 5.87 -15.56
N LEU A 59 6.47 6.06 -14.55
CA LEU A 59 6.84 5.88 -13.14
C LEU A 59 7.13 4.41 -12.79
N ILE A 60 6.43 3.44 -13.39
CA ILE A 60 6.73 2.01 -13.24
C ILE A 60 8.09 1.67 -13.85
N LYS A 61 8.41 2.17 -15.04
CA LYS A 61 9.74 1.99 -15.65
C LYS A 61 10.84 2.56 -14.76
N LEU A 62 10.64 3.78 -14.24
CA LEU A 62 11.56 4.39 -13.29
C LEU A 62 11.72 3.51 -12.04
N LEU A 63 10.62 3.03 -11.47
CA LEU A 63 10.65 2.17 -10.28
C LEU A 63 11.42 0.88 -10.53
N VAL A 64 11.19 0.21 -11.66
CA VAL A 64 11.92 -1.02 -12.03
C VAL A 64 13.42 -0.73 -12.16
N ALA A 65 13.80 0.36 -12.83
CA ALA A 65 15.20 0.75 -12.98
C ALA A 65 15.86 1.07 -11.63
N GLU A 66 15.18 1.84 -10.78
CA GLU A 66 15.72 2.25 -9.48
C GLU A 66 15.75 1.10 -8.46
N VAL A 67 14.83 0.16 -8.54
CA VAL A 67 14.82 -1.03 -7.67
C VAL A 67 15.87 -2.04 -8.10
N ASP A 68 16.10 -2.18 -9.40
CA ASP A 68 17.13 -3.06 -9.99
C ASP A 68 17.14 -4.48 -9.37
N GLY A 69 15.97 -5.09 -9.29
CA GLY A 69 15.80 -6.45 -8.76
C GLY A 69 16.03 -6.63 -7.24
N ARG A 70 16.39 -5.58 -6.51
CA ARG A 70 16.68 -5.65 -5.06
C ARG A 70 15.48 -5.98 -4.20
N LEU A 71 14.29 -5.61 -4.63
CA LEU A 71 13.04 -5.81 -3.91
C LEU A 71 11.92 -6.24 -4.86
N PRO A 72 10.93 -7.03 -4.40
CA PRO A 72 9.74 -7.27 -5.18
C PRO A 72 8.91 -5.98 -5.36
N ILE A 73 8.34 -5.83 -6.55
CA ILE A 73 7.42 -4.73 -6.88
C ILE A 73 6.02 -5.31 -7.02
N VAL A 74 5.05 -4.67 -6.39
CA VAL A 74 3.62 -4.94 -6.57
C VAL A 74 3.01 -3.77 -7.33
N ALA A 75 2.61 -3.99 -8.58
CA ALA A 75 2.04 -2.93 -9.39
C ALA A 75 0.53 -2.82 -9.22
N GLY A 76 0.05 -1.63 -8.90
CA GLY A 76 -1.39 -1.34 -8.92
C GLY A 76 -1.89 -1.22 -10.35
N ILE A 77 -2.78 -2.10 -10.77
CA ILE A 77 -3.36 -2.10 -12.11
C ILE A 77 -4.84 -1.69 -12.14
N GLY A 78 -5.39 -1.27 -11.00
CA GLY A 78 -6.78 -0.78 -10.93
C GLY A 78 -6.99 0.44 -11.83
N ALA A 79 -8.07 0.42 -12.61
CA ALA A 79 -8.43 1.45 -13.57
C ALA A 79 -9.95 1.65 -13.62
N SER A 80 -10.42 2.54 -14.51
CA SER A 80 -11.84 2.85 -14.67
C SER A 80 -12.66 1.71 -15.28
N SER A 81 -11.99 0.77 -15.96
CA SER A 81 -12.62 -0.40 -16.56
C SER A 81 -11.74 -1.65 -16.42
N LYS A 82 -12.36 -2.82 -16.59
CA LYS A 82 -11.67 -4.10 -16.67
C LYS A 82 -10.62 -4.13 -17.79
N ASP A 83 -11.01 -3.66 -18.97
CA ASP A 83 -10.13 -3.70 -20.16
C ASP A 83 -8.90 -2.81 -19.97
N GLU A 84 -9.07 -1.64 -19.35
CA GLU A 84 -7.95 -0.76 -19.01
C GLU A 84 -7.03 -1.40 -17.96
N SER A 85 -7.59 -2.05 -16.94
CA SER A 85 -6.82 -2.79 -15.94
C SER A 85 -6.00 -3.92 -16.58
N ILE A 86 -6.58 -4.66 -17.52
CA ILE A 86 -5.89 -5.71 -18.28
C ILE A 86 -4.77 -5.12 -19.14
N LEU A 87 -5.03 -4.00 -19.82
CA LEU A 87 -4.03 -3.34 -20.65
C LEU A 87 -2.84 -2.88 -19.79
N LEU A 88 -3.10 -2.22 -18.67
CA LEU A 88 -2.05 -1.82 -17.72
C LEU A 88 -1.28 -3.02 -17.21
N GLY A 89 -1.96 -4.11 -16.83
CA GLY A 89 -1.32 -5.34 -16.39
C GLY A 89 -0.37 -5.93 -17.45
N LYS A 90 -0.78 -5.97 -18.71
CA LYS A 90 0.07 -6.42 -19.83
C LYS A 90 1.32 -5.54 -19.99
N GLU A 91 1.17 -4.22 -19.91
CA GLU A 91 2.31 -3.30 -19.99
C GLU A 91 3.26 -3.45 -18.79
N VAL A 92 2.72 -3.65 -17.59
CA VAL A 92 3.50 -3.90 -16.37
C VAL A 92 4.28 -5.22 -16.48
N MET A 93 3.68 -6.28 -17.02
CA MET A 93 4.35 -7.56 -17.25
C MET A 93 5.55 -7.44 -18.19
N LYS A 94 5.47 -6.60 -19.23
CA LYS A 94 6.62 -6.33 -20.14
C LYS A 94 7.83 -5.73 -19.41
N ASN A 95 7.61 -5.12 -18.24
CA ASN A 95 8.65 -4.59 -17.37
C ASN A 95 9.11 -5.59 -16.30
N GLY A 96 8.73 -6.87 -16.41
CA GLY A 96 9.18 -7.94 -15.52
C GLY A 96 8.44 -8.04 -14.18
N ILE A 97 7.32 -7.33 -14.00
CA ILE A 97 6.52 -7.38 -12.78
C ILE A 97 5.39 -8.40 -12.94
N ASP A 98 5.25 -9.32 -12.01
CA ASP A 98 4.24 -10.38 -12.00
C ASP A 98 3.26 -10.32 -10.81
N HIS A 99 3.42 -9.36 -9.91
CA HIS A 99 2.52 -9.13 -8.78
C HIS A 99 1.65 -7.89 -9.03
N PHE A 100 0.33 -8.07 -9.01
CA PHE A 100 -0.64 -7.01 -9.31
C PHE A 100 -1.55 -6.74 -8.13
N MET A 101 -1.56 -5.50 -7.63
CA MET A 101 -2.59 -5.09 -6.68
C MET A 101 -3.82 -4.60 -7.44
N LEU A 102 -4.96 -5.20 -7.14
CA LEU A 102 -6.21 -4.96 -7.87
C LEU A 102 -7.39 -4.93 -6.91
N MET A 103 -8.21 -3.92 -7.07
CA MET A 103 -9.52 -3.80 -6.44
C MET A 103 -10.56 -3.83 -7.55
N ALA A 104 -11.64 -4.58 -7.35
CA ALA A 104 -12.75 -4.58 -8.30
C ALA A 104 -13.43 -3.19 -8.34
N PRO A 105 -14.07 -2.82 -9.46
CA PRO A 105 -14.81 -1.58 -9.56
C PRO A 105 -15.82 -1.41 -8.43
N LYS A 106 -15.85 -0.22 -7.83
CA LYS A 106 -16.75 0.10 -6.70
C LYS A 106 -18.23 0.02 -7.07
N GLU A 107 -18.54 0.18 -8.36
CA GLU A 107 -19.89 0.08 -8.94
C GLU A 107 -20.46 -1.34 -8.82
N PHE A 108 -19.64 -2.33 -8.55
CA PHE A 108 -20.11 -3.69 -8.25
C PHE A 108 -20.71 -3.79 -6.86
N GLU A 109 -20.46 -2.79 -6.00
CA GLU A 109 -20.90 -2.84 -4.61
C GLU A 109 -20.56 -4.19 -3.97
N ARG A 110 -21.53 -4.93 -3.47
CA ARG A 110 -21.34 -6.26 -2.89
C ARG A 110 -21.88 -7.40 -3.78
N ASP A 111 -21.98 -7.18 -5.08
CA ASP A 111 -22.32 -8.22 -6.05
C ASP A 111 -21.11 -9.15 -6.26
N ILE A 112 -21.04 -10.19 -5.44
CA ILE A 112 -19.90 -11.12 -5.40
C ILE A 112 -19.69 -11.89 -6.69
N ASP A 113 -20.73 -12.13 -7.49
CA ASP A 113 -20.60 -12.78 -8.79
C ASP A 113 -19.91 -11.86 -9.82
N LYS A 114 -20.21 -10.56 -9.81
CA LYS A 114 -19.46 -9.60 -10.62
C LYS A 114 -18.00 -9.52 -10.21
N HIS A 115 -17.71 -9.49 -8.91
CA HIS A 115 -16.33 -9.54 -8.40
C HIS A 115 -15.62 -10.82 -8.87
N LYS A 116 -16.23 -11.98 -8.70
CA LYS A 116 -15.66 -13.27 -9.15
C LYS A 116 -15.29 -13.24 -10.62
N VAL A 117 -16.25 -12.87 -11.50
CA VAL A 117 -16.04 -12.83 -12.95
C VAL A 117 -14.96 -11.81 -13.31
N PHE A 118 -14.95 -10.65 -12.68
CA PHE A 118 -13.92 -9.63 -12.90
C PHE A 118 -12.50 -10.17 -12.65
N PHE A 119 -12.27 -10.80 -11.51
CA PHE A 119 -10.95 -11.37 -11.19
C PHE A 119 -10.59 -12.55 -12.09
N GLN A 120 -11.57 -13.39 -12.49
CA GLN A 120 -11.35 -14.47 -13.45
C GLN A 120 -10.91 -13.94 -14.82
N ASP A 121 -11.60 -12.92 -15.35
CA ASP A 121 -11.27 -12.32 -16.63
C ASP A 121 -9.88 -11.67 -16.63
N VAL A 122 -9.54 -10.94 -15.55
CA VAL A 122 -8.21 -10.34 -15.41
C VAL A 122 -7.14 -11.42 -15.33
N ALA A 123 -7.35 -12.47 -14.54
CA ALA A 123 -6.40 -13.59 -14.42
C ALA A 123 -6.19 -14.32 -15.75
N ALA A 124 -7.27 -14.57 -16.50
CA ALA A 124 -7.18 -15.21 -17.82
C ALA A 124 -6.39 -14.36 -18.83
N ALA A 125 -6.51 -13.04 -18.74
CA ALA A 125 -5.81 -12.10 -19.62
C ALA A 125 -4.34 -11.84 -19.23
N LEU A 126 -3.94 -12.16 -17.98
CA LEU A 126 -2.62 -11.94 -17.41
C LEU A 126 -2.03 -13.28 -16.90
N PRO A 127 -1.68 -14.20 -17.80
CA PRO A 127 -1.20 -15.54 -17.41
C PRO A 127 0.08 -15.43 -16.56
N ASN A 128 0.17 -16.26 -15.52
CA ASN A 128 1.23 -16.25 -14.49
C ASN A 128 1.24 -15.00 -13.57
N GLY A 129 0.31 -14.08 -13.74
CA GLY A 129 0.13 -12.95 -12.83
C GLY A 129 -0.33 -13.41 -11.44
N LYS A 130 0.23 -12.81 -10.40
CA LYS A 130 -0.12 -13.04 -9.01
C LYS A 130 -0.92 -11.84 -8.49
N ILE A 131 -2.19 -12.06 -8.21
CA ILE A 131 -3.09 -10.98 -7.77
C ILE A 131 -3.00 -10.82 -6.26
N VAL A 132 -2.79 -9.58 -5.83
CA VAL A 132 -3.08 -9.09 -4.47
C VAL A 132 -4.47 -8.45 -4.54
N LEU A 133 -5.50 -9.18 -4.12
CA LEU A 133 -6.85 -8.62 -4.03
C LEU A 133 -6.88 -7.57 -2.93
N GLN A 134 -7.16 -6.32 -3.28
CA GLN A 134 -7.32 -5.24 -2.31
C GLN A 134 -8.78 -5.14 -1.88
N ASN A 135 -9.03 -5.29 -0.58
CA ASN A 135 -10.34 -5.10 0.04
C ASN A 135 -10.34 -3.81 0.85
N ALA A 136 -10.83 -2.73 0.28
CA ALA A 136 -10.93 -1.44 0.95
C ALA A 136 -12.38 -1.16 1.37
N PRO A 137 -12.59 -0.42 2.48
CA PRO A 137 -13.94 -0.04 2.92
C PRO A 137 -14.57 0.96 1.96
N SER A 138 -15.91 1.04 1.97
CA SER A 138 -16.65 2.12 1.31
C SER A 138 -16.21 3.49 1.86
N PRO A 139 -16.10 4.54 1.04
CA PRO A 139 -16.45 4.58 -0.39
C PRO A 139 -15.28 4.25 -1.35
N SER A 140 -14.12 3.83 -0.82
CA SER A 140 -12.94 3.52 -1.63
C SER A 140 -13.05 2.19 -2.36
N GLY A 141 -13.68 1.19 -1.73
CA GLY A 141 -13.96 -0.14 -2.27
C GLY A 141 -15.32 -0.64 -1.84
N ALA A 142 -15.61 -1.91 -2.07
CA ALA A 142 -16.89 -2.55 -1.75
C ALA A 142 -17.04 -2.93 -0.25
N GLY A 143 -15.94 -3.02 0.49
CA GLY A 143 -15.96 -3.43 1.89
C GLY A 143 -16.48 -4.84 2.09
N LEU A 144 -15.94 -5.80 1.33
CA LEU A 144 -16.34 -7.20 1.36
C LEU A 144 -16.02 -7.83 2.72
N ASN A 145 -16.88 -8.72 3.19
CA ASN A 145 -16.62 -9.49 4.41
C ASN A 145 -15.78 -10.74 4.11
N ALA A 146 -15.42 -11.48 5.16
CA ALA A 146 -14.55 -12.66 5.03
C ALA A 146 -15.15 -13.74 4.12
N GLU A 147 -16.46 -14.03 4.22
CA GLU A 147 -17.14 -15.06 3.42
C GLU A 147 -17.14 -14.71 1.93
N GLU A 148 -17.37 -13.44 1.61
CA GLU A 148 -17.31 -12.92 0.24
C GLU A 148 -15.92 -13.01 -0.35
N LEU A 149 -14.89 -12.65 0.42
CA LEU A 149 -13.49 -12.76 0.02
C LEU A 149 -13.07 -14.20 -0.20
N ILE A 150 -13.48 -15.12 0.69
CA ILE A 150 -13.24 -16.55 0.55
C ILE A 150 -13.91 -17.09 -0.72
N PHE A 151 -15.17 -16.71 -0.96
CA PHE A 151 -15.88 -17.13 -2.18
C PHE A 151 -15.14 -16.70 -3.43
N ILE A 152 -14.77 -15.41 -3.55
CA ILE A 152 -14.07 -14.88 -4.71
C ILE A 152 -12.72 -15.56 -4.90
N SER A 153 -11.95 -15.72 -3.81
CA SER A 153 -10.61 -16.31 -3.86
C SER A 153 -10.65 -17.78 -4.25
N LYS A 154 -11.59 -18.57 -3.74
CA LYS A 154 -11.76 -19.99 -4.11
C LYS A 154 -12.03 -20.20 -5.60
N HIS A 155 -12.63 -19.23 -6.26
CA HIS A 155 -12.93 -19.31 -7.69
C HIS A 155 -11.83 -18.70 -8.57
N ASN A 156 -10.70 -18.28 -7.97
CA ASN A 156 -9.60 -17.67 -8.73
C ASN A 156 -8.22 -17.93 -8.08
N GLU A 157 -7.53 -18.94 -8.57
CA GLU A 157 -6.22 -19.34 -8.07
C GLU A 157 -5.11 -18.32 -8.31
N ALA A 158 -5.33 -17.32 -9.18
CA ALA A 158 -4.37 -16.22 -9.38
C ALA A 158 -4.37 -15.24 -8.21
N ILE A 159 -5.40 -15.23 -7.35
CA ILE A 159 -5.40 -14.45 -6.11
C ILE A 159 -4.47 -15.13 -5.11
N LYS A 160 -3.23 -14.67 -5.06
CA LYS A 160 -2.19 -15.21 -4.17
C LYS A 160 -2.13 -14.51 -2.83
N TYR A 161 -2.65 -13.29 -2.75
CA TYR A 161 -2.66 -12.49 -1.53
C TYR A 161 -3.94 -11.67 -1.43
N ILE A 162 -4.32 -11.34 -0.20
CA ILE A 162 -5.36 -10.37 0.09
C ILE A 162 -4.76 -9.24 0.91
N LYS A 163 -5.02 -7.99 0.53
CA LYS A 163 -4.75 -6.81 1.33
C LYS A 163 -6.04 -6.37 1.99
N GLU A 164 -6.15 -6.58 3.30
CA GLU A 164 -7.35 -6.30 4.08
C GLU A 164 -7.25 -4.91 4.74
N GLU A 165 -8.21 -4.03 4.41
CA GLU A 165 -8.26 -2.66 4.93
C GLU A 165 -9.62 -2.32 5.56
N THR A 166 -10.56 -3.26 5.62
CA THR A 166 -11.85 -3.03 6.29
C THR A 166 -11.71 -3.10 7.81
N LEU A 167 -12.67 -2.57 8.54
CA LEU A 167 -12.64 -2.57 10.00
C LEU A 167 -13.81 -3.40 10.57
N PRO A 168 -13.52 -4.30 11.50
CA PRO A 168 -12.19 -4.68 12.04
C PRO A 168 -11.44 -5.65 11.13
N SER A 169 -10.19 -5.33 10.75
CA SER A 169 -9.37 -6.16 9.86
C SER A 169 -8.95 -7.49 10.48
N GLY A 170 -8.63 -7.49 11.77
CA GLY A 170 -8.12 -8.65 12.47
C GLY A 170 -9.01 -9.90 12.39
N PRO A 171 -10.30 -9.86 12.75
CA PRO A 171 -11.22 -11.00 12.59
C PRO A 171 -11.31 -11.51 11.15
N THR A 172 -11.34 -10.62 10.15
CA THR A 172 -11.35 -10.99 8.73
C THR A 172 -10.06 -11.75 8.35
N ILE A 173 -8.89 -11.25 8.78
CA ILE A 173 -7.60 -11.93 8.57
C ILE A 173 -7.62 -13.33 9.18
N THR A 174 -8.10 -13.47 10.42
CA THR A 174 -8.22 -14.79 11.07
C THR A 174 -9.12 -15.74 10.28
N ALA A 175 -10.27 -15.28 9.81
CA ALA A 175 -11.20 -16.10 9.03
C ALA A 175 -10.59 -16.56 7.70
N LEU A 176 -9.90 -15.65 7.00
CA LEU A 176 -9.23 -15.95 5.73
C LEU A 176 -8.11 -17.00 5.91
N LEU A 177 -7.28 -16.84 6.94
CA LEU A 177 -6.13 -17.73 7.18
C LEU A 177 -6.56 -19.12 7.71
N ASN A 178 -7.68 -19.22 8.39
CA ASN A 178 -8.22 -20.50 8.88
C ASN A 178 -9.00 -21.27 7.81
N HIS A 179 -9.22 -20.68 6.63
CA HIS A 179 -9.97 -21.34 5.57
C HIS A 179 -9.04 -22.08 4.60
N ASP A 180 -9.45 -23.28 4.17
CA ASP A 180 -8.68 -24.08 3.22
C ASP A 180 -8.68 -23.44 1.82
N MET A 181 -7.59 -22.75 1.52
CA MET A 181 -7.29 -22.12 0.23
C MET A 181 -5.78 -22.26 -0.06
N PRO A 182 -5.32 -23.44 -0.53
CA PRO A 182 -3.89 -23.74 -0.66
C PRO A 182 -3.16 -22.83 -1.66
N HIS A 183 -3.88 -22.18 -2.56
CA HIS A 183 -3.30 -21.20 -3.49
C HIS A 183 -3.08 -19.81 -2.86
N LEU A 184 -3.80 -19.47 -1.78
CA LEU A 184 -3.64 -18.21 -1.06
C LEU A 184 -2.37 -18.27 -0.20
N LEU A 185 -1.35 -17.50 -0.57
CA LEU A 185 -0.06 -17.49 0.12
C LEU A 185 -0.10 -16.68 1.42
N GLY A 186 -1.09 -15.81 1.60
CA GLY A 186 -1.33 -15.10 2.85
C GLY A 186 -2.08 -13.77 2.70
N VAL A 187 -2.22 -13.09 3.83
CA VAL A 187 -2.97 -11.84 3.97
C VAL A 187 -2.06 -10.75 4.51
N PHE A 188 -2.23 -9.54 4.04
CA PHE A 188 -1.56 -8.33 4.51
C PHE A 188 -2.57 -7.36 5.11
N GLY A 189 -2.17 -6.65 6.14
CA GLY A 189 -2.87 -5.47 6.60
C GLY A 189 -2.66 -4.26 5.68
N GLY A 190 -3.52 -3.29 5.83
CA GLY A 190 -3.43 -2.03 5.12
C GLY A 190 -3.71 -0.84 6.04
N ALA A 191 -4.58 0.07 5.61
CA ALA A 191 -5.04 1.20 6.43
C ALA A 191 -3.91 1.98 7.13
N GLY A 192 -2.76 2.16 6.46
CA GLY A 192 -1.59 2.84 7.00
C GLY A 192 -0.87 2.06 8.12
N ALA A 193 -1.09 0.76 8.25
CA ALA A 193 -0.55 -0.09 9.32
C ALA A 193 -1.05 0.29 10.74
N ARG A 194 -2.20 0.95 10.86
CA ARG A 194 -2.79 1.36 12.16
C ARG A 194 -3.12 0.18 13.08
N PHE A 195 -3.28 -1.01 12.54
CA PHE A 195 -3.66 -2.21 13.29
C PHE A 195 -2.60 -3.30 13.22
N ILE A 196 -1.37 -2.95 12.82
CA ILE A 196 -0.30 -3.88 12.46
C ILE A 196 0.00 -4.91 13.56
N ILE A 197 -0.04 -4.55 14.84
CA ILE A 197 0.26 -5.49 15.93
C ILE A 197 -0.82 -6.58 16.06
N ASP A 198 -2.10 -6.21 16.00
CA ASP A 198 -3.21 -7.18 16.02
C ASP A 198 -3.16 -8.09 14.79
N GLU A 199 -2.94 -7.50 13.61
CA GLU A 199 -2.86 -8.19 12.34
C GLU A 199 -1.70 -9.20 12.29
N LEU A 200 -0.49 -8.80 12.74
CA LEU A 200 0.67 -9.68 12.83
C LEU A 200 0.46 -10.82 13.85
N ASN A 201 -0.14 -10.54 15.00
CA ASN A 201 -0.46 -11.55 16.00
C ASN A 201 -1.46 -12.60 15.49
N ARG A 202 -2.24 -12.28 14.46
CA ARG A 202 -3.19 -13.19 13.80
C ARG A 202 -2.58 -13.92 12.61
N GLY A 203 -1.31 -13.67 12.29
CA GLY A 203 -0.59 -14.34 11.22
C GLY A 203 -0.58 -13.61 9.89
N SER A 204 -0.91 -12.31 9.85
CA SER A 204 -0.69 -11.54 8.62
C SER A 204 0.78 -11.59 8.20
N LEU A 205 1.05 -11.58 6.90
CA LEU A 205 2.42 -11.59 6.37
C LEU A 205 3.15 -10.26 6.58
N GLY A 206 2.43 -9.19 6.90
CA GLY A 206 2.95 -7.84 7.07
C GLY A 206 1.89 -6.80 6.74
N ALA A 207 2.31 -5.63 6.25
CA ALA A 207 1.40 -4.54 5.92
C ALA A 207 1.85 -3.74 4.69
N PHE A 208 0.89 -3.06 4.06
CA PHE A 208 1.11 -2.13 2.95
C PHE A 208 0.79 -0.69 3.43
N PRO A 209 1.70 -0.05 4.20
CA PRO A 209 1.53 1.34 4.65
C PRO A 209 1.83 2.36 3.55
N ALA A 210 1.71 3.64 3.86
CA ALA A 210 2.37 4.70 3.11
C ALA A 210 3.86 4.83 3.52
N ALA A 211 4.63 5.67 2.83
CA ALA A 211 6.10 5.63 2.92
C ALA A 211 6.72 6.56 3.97
N GLU A 212 5.97 7.51 4.52
CA GLU A 212 6.50 8.63 5.32
C GLU A 212 7.28 8.23 6.59
N ILE A 213 6.92 7.09 7.21
CA ILE A 213 7.59 6.53 8.39
C ILE A 213 7.91 5.05 8.18
N ILE A 214 8.37 4.71 6.99
CA ILE A 214 8.61 3.31 6.59
C ILE A 214 9.64 2.62 7.49
N ASP A 215 10.67 3.31 7.92
CA ASP A 215 11.69 2.83 8.84
C ASP A 215 11.09 2.40 10.20
N LEU A 216 10.17 3.20 10.74
CA LEU A 216 9.43 2.83 11.96
C LEU A 216 8.55 1.58 11.72
N HIS A 217 7.84 1.50 10.60
CA HIS A 217 7.05 0.30 10.29
C HIS A 217 7.94 -0.95 10.15
N VAL A 218 9.11 -0.82 9.51
CA VAL A 218 10.10 -1.89 9.41
C VAL A 218 10.63 -2.29 10.78
N ALA A 219 10.89 -1.31 11.67
CA ALA A 219 11.34 -1.59 13.04
C ALA A 219 10.28 -2.34 13.85
N ILE A 220 8.99 -1.94 13.74
CA ILE A 220 7.85 -2.65 14.37
C ILE A 220 7.81 -4.10 13.89
N TYR A 221 7.85 -4.29 12.58
CA TYR A 221 7.80 -5.63 11.98
C TYR A 221 8.99 -6.50 12.45
N LYS A 222 10.22 -5.97 12.38
CA LYS A 222 11.42 -6.68 12.84
C LYS A 222 11.36 -7.06 14.32
N ALA A 223 10.92 -6.14 15.19
CA ALA A 223 10.76 -6.43 16.61
C ALA A 223 9.72 -7.52 16.86
N HIS A 224 8.59 -7.49 16.14
CA HIS A 224 7.57 -8.54 16.21
C HIS A 224 8.13 -9.89 15.76
N GLN A 225 8.85 -9.95 14.63
CA GLN A 225 9.43 -11.19 14.10
C GLN A 225 10.49 -11.81 15.05
N ARG A 226 11.18 -11.00 15.85
CA ARG A 226 12.13 -11.46 16.88
C ARG A 226 11.46 -11.87 18.20
N GLY A 227 10.12 -11.76 18.31
CA GLY A 227 9.39 -12.02 19.55
C GLY A 227 9.53 -10.93 20.62
N GLU A 228 10.07 -9.76 20.27
CA GLU A 228 10.26 -8.61 21.15
C GLU A 228 8.96 -7.82 21.34
N ALA A 229 7.93 -8.48 21.87
CA ALA A 229 6.56 -7.96 21.90
C ALA A 229 6.42 -6.58 22.60
N LYS A 230 7.22 -6.34 23.67
CA LYS A 230 7.20 -5.06 24.37
C LYS A 230 7.76 -3.94 23.48
N GLN A 231 8.86 -4.19 22.79
CA GLN A 231 9.47 -3.24 21.87
C GLN A 231 8.57 -2.95 20.69
N ALA A 232 8.02 -3.98 20.03
CA ALA A 232 7.09 -3.81 18.93
C ALA A 232 5.88 -2.93 19.32
N ARG A 233 5.30 -3.15 20.51
CA ARG A 233 4.19 -2.33 21.03
C ARG A 233 4.61 -0.90 21.36
N ASN A 234 5.81 -0.68 21.87
CA ASN A 234 6.31 0.67 22.15
C ASN A 234 6.47 1.46 20.86
N LEU A 235 7.14 0.90 19.83
CA LEU A 235 7.30 1.51 18.53
C LEU A 235 5.95 1.79 17.85
N TYR A 236 5.02 0.82 17.94
CA TYR A 236 3.65 0.99 17.42
C TYR A 236 2.92 2.14 18.12
N ARG A 237 2.98 2.23 19.46
CA ARG A 237 2.36 3.33 20.21
C ARG A 237 2.87 4.69 19.74
N MET A 238 4.15 4.81 19.44
CA MET A 238 4.77 6.05 18.97
C MET A 238 4.33 6.43 17.55
N SER A 239 3.98 5.46 16.71
CA SER A 239 3.48 5.73 15.35
C SER A 239 2.03 6.27 15.33
N LEU A 240 1.21 5.94 16.34
CA LEU A 240 -0.23 6.18 16.32
C LEU A 240 -0.65 7.65 16.19
N PRO A 241 -0.02 8.64 16.85
CA PRO A 241 -0.39 10.05 16.68
C PRO A 241 -0.29 10.48 15.21
N LEU A 242 0.82 10.16 14.54
CA LEU A 242 1.02 10.47 13.13
C LEU A 242 0.04 9.70 12.22
N LEU A 243 -0.20 8.42 12.49
CA LEU A 243 -1.13 7.61 11.71
C LEU A 243 -2.59 8.05 11.90
N THR A 244 -2.93 8.63 13.05
CA THR A 244 -4.25 9.23 13.30
C THR A 244 -4.43 10.49 12.45
N ALA A 245 -3.46 11.38 12.42
CA ALA A 245 -3.49 12.56 11.55
C ALA A 245 -3.48 12.18 10.07
N GLN A 246 -2.72 11.14 9.68
CA GLN A 246 -2.66 10.61 8.32
C GLN A 246 -4.04 10.14 7.81
N MET A 247 -4.91 9.65 8.68
CA MET A 247 -6.26 9.23 8.31
C MET A 247 -7.09 10.40 7.75
N ILE A 248 -6.81 11.61 8.21
CA ILE A 248 -7.49 12.84 7.81
C ILE A 248 -6.81 13.46 6.59
N TYR A 249 -5.51 13.73 6.71
CA TYR A 249 -4.75 14.53 5.73
C TYR A 249 -4.12 13.69 4.60
N ARG A 250 -4.02 12.37 4.78
CA ARG A 250 -3.56 11.39 3.76
C ARG A 250 -2.28 11.87 3.05
N MET A 251 -2.30 12.04 1.72
CA MET A 251 -1.13 12.39 0.92
C MET A 251 -0.56 13.80 1.22
N GLU A 252 -1.38 14.72 1.73
CA GLU A 252 -0.89 16.01 2.22
C GLU A 252 0.09 15.80 3.38
N LEU A 253 -0.28 14.95 4.35
CA LEU A 253 0.60 14.60 5.47
C LEU A 253 1.81 13.80 4.99
N THR A 254 1.61 12.74 4.19
CA THR A 254 2.70 11.91 3.70
C THR A 254 3.80 12.75 3.05
N LYS A 255 3.43 13.67 2.13
CA LYS A 255 4.39 14.53 1.46
C LYS A 255 4.99 15.58 2.39
N TYR A 256 4.22 16.11 3.34
CA TYR A 256 4.73 17.02 4.36
C TYR A 256 5.83 16.37 5.20
N ILE A 257 5.60 15.16 5.69
CA ILE A 257 6.55 14.40 6.49
C ILE A 257 7.82 14.08 5.68
N LEU A 258 7.68 13.60 4.44
CA LEU A 258 8.83 13.33 3.56
C LEU A 258 9.66 14.59 3.30
N LYS A 259 9.02 15.75 3.16
CA LYS A 259 9.74 17.03 3.05
C LYS A 259 10.47 17.38 4.35
N LYS A 260 9.82 17.27 5.50
CA LYS A 260 10.44 17.56 6.81
C LYS A 260 11.63 16.66 7.09
N ARG A 261 11.60 15.45 6.57
CA ARG A 261 12.71 14.48 6.62
C ARG A 261 13.80 14.73 5.55
N GLY A 262 13.66 15.77 4.73
CA GLY A 262 14.63 16.12 3.69
C GLY A 262 14.66 15.17 2.48
N ILE A 263 13.65 14.32 2.31
CA ILE A 263 13.59 13.36 1.20
C ILE A 263 13.13 14.04 -0.10
N VAL A 264 12.15 14.93 0.00
CA VAL A 264 11.59 15.68 -1.15
C VAL A 264 11.42 17.16 -0.80
N ASP A 265 11.41 18.02 -1.82
CA ASP A 265 11.22 19.45 -1.65
C ASP A 265 9.79 19.92 -1.93
N ALA A 266 9.09 19.26 -2.87
CA ALA A 266 7.75 19.63 -3.30
C ALA A 266 6.66 19.02 -2.42
N LEU A 267 5.57 19.78 -2.22
CA LEU A 267 4.39 19.34 -1.45
C LEU A 267 3.11 19.28 -2.30
N HIS A 268 3.24 19.31 -3.63
CA HIS A 268 2.04 19.34 -4.47
C HIS A 268 1.28 18.02 -4.41
N VAL A 269 -0.05 18.12 -4.24
CA VAL A 269 -1.00 17.00 -4.18
C VAL A 269 -2.10 17.27 -5.19
N ARG A 270 -2.37 16.31 -6.10
CA ARG A 270 -3.43 16.44 -7.13
C ARG A 270 -4.80 16.13 -6.58
N VAL A 271 -4.89 15.19 -5.64
CA VAL A 271 -6.17 14.81 -5.04
C VAL A 271 -6.70 15.93 -4.14
N PRO A 272 -8.00 16.29 -4.23
CA PRO A 272 -8.60 17.26 -3.33
C PRO A 272 -8.71 16.67 -1.91
N LEU A 273 -7.84 17.12 -1.02
CA LEU A 273 -7.77 16.71 0.39
C LEU A 273 -7.82 17.92 1.31
N PRO A 274 -8.22 17.73 2.59
CA PRO A 274 -8.02 18.74 3.62
C PRO A 274 -6.55 19.19 3.65
N LYS A 275 -6.31 20.50 3.65
CA LYS A 275 -4.95 21.05 3.72
C LYS A 275 -4.48 21.12 5.17
N LEU A 276 -3.18 20.88 5.36
CA LEU A 276 -2.54 21.10 6.64
C LEU A 276 -2.47 22.61 6.93
N ASP A 277 -3.20 23.07 7.95
CA ASP A 277 -3.09 24.42 8.45
C ASP A 277 -1.83 24.60 9.33
N THR A 278 -1.61 25.80 9.83
CA THR A 278 -0.43 26.11 10.65
C THR A 278 -0.38 25.26 11.92
N GLN A 279 -1.53 25.09 12.59
CA GLN A 279 -1.57 24.33 13.84
C GLN A 279 -1.33 22.83 13.61
N ALA A 280 -1.92 22.24 12.58
CA ALA A 280 -1.67 20.85 12.21
C ALA A 280 -0.20 20.61 11.86
N LYS A 281 0.46 21.57 11.17
CA LYS A 281 1.90 21.47 10.88
C LYS A 281 2.76 21.54 12.14
N LEU A 282 2.43 22.44 13.08
CA LEU A 282 3.15 22.53 14.36
C LEU A 282 3.04 21.24 15.16
N ASP A 283 1.84 20.65 15.23
CA ASP A 283 1.62 19.38 15.94
C ASP A 283 2.39 18.23 15.28
N LEU A 284 2.37 18.15 13.94
CA LEU A 284 3.16 17.15 13.20
C LEU A 284 4.67 17.33 13.38
N ASP A 285 5.16 18.56 13.47
CA ASP A 285 6.57 18.85 13.72
C ASP A 285 6.99 18.36 15.12
N LEU A 286 6.16 18.53 16.13
CA LEU A 286 6.41 17.99 17.48
C LEU A 286 6.41 16.45 17.49
N ILE A 287 5.43 15.82 16.84
CA ILE A 287 5.39 14.35 16.71
C ILE A 287 6.67 13.82 16.01
N LEU A 288 7.14 14.51 14.98
CA LEU A 288 8.40 14.12 14.31
C LEU A 288 9.61 14.31 15.21
N GLN A 289 9.66 15.39 15.97
CA GLN A 289 10.74 15.65 16.94
C GLN A 289 10.80 14.52 17.97
N ASP A 290 9.68 14.14 18.57
CA ASP A 290 9.62 13.03 19.52
C ASP A 290 10.19 11.72 18.91
N LEU A 291 9.80 11.40 17.65
CA LEU A 291 10.29 10.22 16.95
C LEU A 291 11.81 10.27 16.64
N GLN A 292 12.36 11.47 16.40
CA GLN A 292 13.79 11.68 16.14
C GLN A 292 14.61 11.59 17.41
N GLU A 293 14.15 12.17 18.53
CA GLU A 293 14.82 12.11 19.84
C GLU A 293 14.98 10.69 20.34
N GLU A 294 14.05 9.81 20.04
CA GLU A 294 14.12 8.38 20.35
C GLU A 294 14.98 7.58 19.34
N ASN A 295 15.64 8.25 18.37
CA ASN A 295 16.45 7.62 17.31
C ASN A 295 15.71 6.54 16.50
N ILE A 296 14.42 6.74 16.24
CA ILE A 296 13.57 5.77 15.55
C ILE A 296 13.58 6.03 14.04
N LEU A 297 13.59 7.29 13.63
CA LEU A 297 13.63 7.69 12.24
C LEU A 297 15.08 7.91 11.78
N MET A 298 15.38 7.40 10.55
CA MET A 298 16.66 7.68 9.88
C MET A 298 16.72 9.12 9.37
#